data_cdf759f8b86255713a1a48930fbf321d
#
_entry.id   cdf759f8b86255713a1a48930fbf321d
#
_cell.length_a   1.000
_cell.length_b   1.000
_cell.length_c   1.000
_cell.angle_alpha   90.00
_cell.angle_beta   90.00
_cell.angle_gamma   90.00
#
_symmetry.space_group_name_H-M   'P 1'
#
loop_
_entity.id
_entity.type
_entity.pdbx_description
1 polymer ?
#
loop_
_entity_poly.entity_id
_entity_poly.type
_entity_poly.pdbx_seq_one_letter_code
_entity_poly.pdbx_strand_id
1 'polypeptide(L)'
;MRLLPKSLFGQIALALVAGIVVAQLAGAWLLLDDRSRFGDRLRREYAAQRIAGIITVLDAAPAEERPRLVRALSVPPTRLTLDEPWQAGGAEPGSEASAFLQRVTRELERPLQLQVLSIRHVPRQDRRSGHEMERMARSDRHARHAGPMVLLAVTQARLQDGTVVTFRPALPQP
;
A
#
# COMPACT_ATOMS: atom_id res chain seq x y z
N MET A 1 -36.31 30.00 -8.78
CA MET A 1 -36.86 29.35 -7.57
C MET A 1 -36.32 30.07 -6.34
N ARG A 2 -37.19 30.79 -5.57
CA ARG A 2 -36.76 31.57 -4.40
C ARG A 2 -36.93 30.66 -3.16
N LEU A 3 -35.85 29.95 -2.76
CA LEU A 3 -35.84 29.05 -1.58
C LEU A 3 -35.58 29.77 -0.25
N LEU A 4 -35.53 31.12 -0.24
CA LEU A 4 -35.27 31.88 0.97
C LEU A 4 -36.58 32.22 1.65
N PRO A 5 -36.81 31.76 2.89
CA PRO A 5 -37.98 32.09 3.68
C PRO A 5 -37.98 33.58 4.03
N LYS A 6 -39.12 34.24 3.81
CA LYS A 6 -39.28 35.68 4.09
C LYS A 6 -39.51 36.01 5.57
N SER A 7 -39.70 35.01 6.43
CA SER A 7 -39.89 35.20 7.87
C SER A 7 -38.56 35.11 8.61
N LEU A 8 -38.37 35.93 9.63
CA LEU A 8 -37.18 35.96 10.49
C LEU A 8 -36.92 34.58 11.11
N PHE A 9 -37.98 33.90 11.55
CA PHE A 9 -37.91 32.55 12.10
C PHE A 9 -37.40 31.51 11.06
N GLY A 10 -37.89 31.63 9.83
CA GLY A 10 -37.44 30.73 8.75
C GLY A 10 -35.96 30.92 8.37
N GLN A 11 -35.44 32.15 8.44
CA GLN A 11 -34.02 32.44 8.19
C GLN A 11 -33.14 31.86 9.28
N ILE A 12 -33.53 31.97 10.56
CA ILE A 12 -32.79 31.39 11.69
C ILE A 12 -32.81 29.86 11.59
N ALA A 13 -33.96 29.24 11.32
CA ALA A 13 -34.07 27.80 11.15
C ALA A 13 -33.21 27.29 9.99
N LEU A 14 -33.21 28.00 8.85
CA LEU A 14 -32.37 27.65 7.70
C LEU A 14 -30.88 27.77 8.02
N ALA A 15 -30.47 28.83 8.73
CA ALA A 15 -29.06 28.99 9.12
C ALA A 15 -28.61 27.88 10.07
N LEU A 16 -29.48 27.47 11.00
CA LEU A 16 -29.16 26.39 11.95
C LEU A 16 -29.06 25.04 11.25
N VAL A 17 -29.97 24.71 10.35
CA VAL A 17 -29.92 23.49 9.54
C VAL A 17 -28.69 23.49 8.65
N ALA A 18 -28.39 24.62 7.98
CA ALA A 18 -27.19 24.74 7.16
C ALA A 18 -25.90 24.53 7.97
N GLY A 19 -25.82 25.10 9.17
CA GLY A 19 -24.71 24.91 10.09
C GLY A 19 -24.53 23.44 10.49
N ILE A 20 -25.62 22.74 10.81
CA ILE A 20 -25.58 21.31 11.13
C ILE A 20 -25.09 20.47 9.92
N VAL A 21 -25.61 20.74 8.73
CA VAL A 21 -25.23 20.02 7.50
C VAL A 21 -23.74 20.23 7.22
N VAL A 22 -23.26 21.47 7.32
CA VAL A 22 -21.81 21.76 7.13
C VAL A 22 -20.96 21.02 8.16
N ALA A 23 -21.36 21.03 9.44
CA ALA A 23 -20.64 20.30 10.49
C ALA A 23 -20.63 18.79 10.25
N GLN A 24 -21.74 18.19 9.80
CA GLN A 24 -21.83 16.78 9.46
C GLN A 24 -20.96 16.42 8.26
N LEU A 25 -20.96 17.24 7.21
CA LEU A 25 -20.13 17.02 6.02
C LEU A 25 -18.63 17.16 6.35
N ALA A 26 -18.26 18.14 7.16
CA ALA A 26 -16.88 18.32 7.61
C ALA A 26 -16.42 17.13 8.48
N GLY A 27 -17.26 16.66 9.40
CA GLY A 27 -16.98 15.47 10.21
C GLY A 27 -16.85 14.18 9.38
N ALA A 28 -17.75 13.98 8.43
CA ALA A 28 -17.70 12.84 7.51
C ALA A 28 -16.43 12.87 6.64
N TRP A 29 -16.08 14.05 6.12
CA TRP A 29 -14.85 14.23 5.32
C TRP A 29 -13.59 13.93 6.13
N LEU A 30 -13.50 14.43 7.36
CA LEU A 30 -12.37 14.19 8.25
C LEU A 30 -12.21 12.69 8.57
N LEU A 31 -13.32 11.99 8.85
CA LEU A 31 -13.32 10.55 9.11
C LEU A 31 -12.91 9.72 7.90
N LEU A 32 -13.28 10.15 6.69
CA LEU A 32 -12.89 9.44 5.45
C LEU A 32 -11.41 9.64 5.12
N ASP A 33 -10.86 10.84 5.34
CA ASP A 33 -9.44 11.13 5.10
C ASP A 33 -8.54 10.37 6.10
N ASP A 34 -8.91 10.34 7.37
CA ASP A 34 -8.14 9.65 8.41
C ASP A 34 -8.15 8.12 8.20
N ARG A 35 -9.27 7.56 7.77
CA ARG A 35 -9.39 6.11 7.49
C ARG A 35 -8.47 5.64 6.37
N SER A 36 -8.28 6.43 5.32
CA SER A 36 -7.40 6.09 4.20
C SER A 36 -5.93 6.08 4.63
N ARG A 37 -5.50 7.07 5.40
CA ARG A 37 -4.12 7.20 5.89
C ARG A 37 -3.76 6.10 6.90
N PHE A 38 -4.69 5.72 7.76
CA PHE A 38 -4.47 4.66 8.75
C PHE A 38 -4.31 3.28 8.09
N GLY A 39 -5.16 2.97 7.11
CA GLY A 39 -5.08 1.72 6.36
C GLY A 39 -3.76 1.54 5.60
N ASP A 40 -3.22 2.62 5.03
CA ASP A 40 -1.96 2.58 4.29
C ASP A 40 -0.74 2.43 5.20
N ARG A 41 -0.78 2.99 6.41
CA ARG A 41 0.28 2.79 7.43
C ARG A 41 0.35 1.34 7.88
N LEU A 42 -0.79 0.75 8.25
CA LEU A 42 -0.87 -0.65 8.64
C LEU A 42 -0.37 -1.60 7.56
N ARG A 43 -0.76 -1.38 6.31
CA ARG A 43 -0.31 -2.24 5.20
C ARG A 43 1.20 -2.18 4.98
N ARG A 44 1.80 -0.99 5.10
CA ARG A 44 3.26 -0.82 4.98
C ARG A 44 4.01 -1.51 6.11
N GLU A 45 3.48 -1.45 7.33
CA GLU A 45 4.02 -2.15 8.49
C GLU A 45 3.98 -3.66 8.28
N TYR A 46 2.81 -4.22 7.93
CA TYR A 46 2.67 -5.65 7.63
C TYR A 46 3.58 -6.13 6.50
N ALA A 47 3.77 -5.33 5.45
CA ALA A 47 4.66 -5.67 4.37
C ALA A 47 6.12 -5.76 4.84
N ALA A 48 6.58 -4.81 5.65
CA ALA A 48 7.93 -4.81 6.21
C ALA A 48 8.16 -6.01 7.16
N GLN A 49 7.24 -6.26 8.09
CA GLN A 49 7.30 -7.41 9.00
C GLN A 49 7.33 -8.75 8.25
N ARG A 50 6.47 -8.89 7.23
CA ARG A 50 6.43 -10.10 6.42
C ARG A 50 7.74 -10.35 5.69
N ILE A 51 8.32 -9.32 5.06
CA ILE A 51 9.60 -9.44 4.35
C ILE A 51 10.71 -9.76 5.34
N ALA A 52 10.79 -9.08 6.47
CA ALA A 52 11.77 -9.36 7.52
C ALA A 52 11.64 -10.80 8.05
N GLY A 53 10.43 -11.27 8.34
CA GLY A 53 10.18 -12.64 8.77
C GLY A 53 10.62 -13.69 7.75
N ILE A 54 10.36 -13.47 6.45
CA ILE A 54 10.81 -14.36 5.39
C ILE A 54 12.34 -14.37 5.31
N ILE A 55 13.00 -13.21 5.38
CA ILE A 55 14.45 -13.09 5.38
C ILE A 55 15.04 -13.87 6.56
N THR A 56 14.51 -13.70 7.76
CA THR A 56 14.98 -14.39 8.97
C THR A 56 14.88 -15.92 8.84
N VAL A 57 13.75 -16.41 8.31
CA VAL A 57 13.56 -17.86 8.06
C VAL A 57 14.55 -18.39 7.02
N LEU A 58 14.77 -17.66 5.92
CA LEU A 58 15.69 -18.09 4.87
C LEU A 58 17.15 -18.00 5.29
N ASP A 59 17.51 -17.01 6.13
CA ASP A 59 18.87 -16.84 6.65
C ASP A 59 19.22 -17.94 7.64
N ALA A 60 18.26 -18.36 8.47
CA ALA A 60 18.44 -19.48 9.42
C ALA A 60 18.42 -20.86 8.76
N ALA A 61 17.87 -20.99 7.55
CA ALA A 61 17.72 -22.27 6.87
C ALA A 61 19.00 -22.70 6.16
N PRO A 62 19.33 -24.03 6.13
CA PRO A 62 20.39 -24.58 5.31
C PRO A 62 20.17 -24.27 3.84
N ALA A 63 21.27 -24.05 3.10
CA ALA A 63 21.21 -23.67 1.67
C ALA A 63 20.41 -24.67 0.82
N GLU A 64 20.45 -25.95 1.16
CA GLU A 64 19.76 -27.03 0.47
C GLU A 64 18.22 -26.97 0.61
N GLU A 65 17.72 -26.42 1.71
CA GLU A 65 16.29 -26.31 2.01
C GLU A 65 15.67 -25.03 1.45
N ARG A 66 16.46 -23.99 1.22
CA ARG A 66 15.98 -22.67 0.76
C ARG A 66 15.13 -22.72 -0.50
N PRO A 67 15.46 -23.53 -1.56
CA PRO A 67 14.60 -23.59 -2.74
C PRO A 67 13.20 -24.12 -2.45
N ARG A 68 13.06 -24.99 -1.46
CA ARG A 68 11.75 -25.49 -1.01
C ARG A 68 11.00 -24.42 -0.23
N LEU A 69 11.68 -23.73 0.69
CA LEU A 69 11.11 -22.65 1.48
C LEU A 69 10.69 -21.47 0.58
N VAL A 70 11.51 -21.08 -0.40
CA VAL A 70 11.17 -20.02 -1.35
C VAL A 70 9.90 -20.37 -2.11
N ARG A 71 9.73 -21.59 -2.57
CA ARG A 71 8.49 -22.03 -3.23
C ARG A 71 7.29 -21.99 -2.29
N ALA A 72 7.44 -22.43 -1.05
CA ALA A 72 6.37 -22.42 -0.05
C ALA A 72 5.98 -21.02 0.38
N LEU A 73 6.94 -20.10 0.50
CA LEU A 73 6.74 -18.72 0.95
C LEU A 73 6.36 -17.76 -0.20
N SER A 74 6.52 -18.21 -1.46
CA SER A 74 6.11 -17.44 -2.66
C SER A 74 4.58 -17.45 -2.82
N VAL A 75 3.90 -16.81 -1.89
CA VAL A 75 2.43 -16.69 -1.90
C VAL A 75 2.05 -15.26 -2.27
N PRO A 76 1.11 -15.06 -3.22
CA PRO A 76 0.61 -13.73 -3.55
C PRO A 76 0.29 -12.89 -2.30
N PRO A 77 0.63 -11.62 -2.26
CA PRO A 77 1.10 -10.78 -3.39
C PRO A 77 2.62 -10.74 -3.61
N THR A 78 3.41 -11.66 -3.09
CA THR A 78 4.87 -11.64 -3.17
C THR A 78 5.41 -12.91 -3.84
N ARG A 79 6.30 -12.75 -4.81
CA ARG A 79 7.11 -13.83 -5.38
C ARG A 79 8.55 -13.69 -4.89
N LEU A 80 9.18 -14.84 -4.62
CA LEU A 80 10.55 -14.95 -4.15
C LEU A 80 11.38 -15.68 -5.20
N THR A 81 12.61 -15.19 -5.45
CA THR A 81 13.61 -15.86 -6.30
C THR A 81 14.98 -15.83 -5.63
N LEU A 82 15.81 -16.87 -5.88
CA LEU A 82 17.18 -16.97 -5.39
C LEU A 82 18.22 -16.79 -6.51
N ASP A 83 17.76 -16.76 -7.77
CA ASP A 83 18.63 -16.88 -8.94
C ASP A 83 19.07 -15.52 -9.51
N GLU A 84 18.67 -14.43 -8.88
CA GLU A 84 18.97 -13.09 -9.36
C GLU A 84 20.28 -12.56 -8.74
N PRO A 85 21.20 -12.04 -9.57
CA PRO A 85 22.41 -11.44 -9.05
C PRO A 85 22.09 -10.16 -8.24
N TRP A 86 22.96 -9.85 -7.29
CA TRP A 86 22.87 -8.58 -6.57
C TRP A 86 23.04 -7.44 -7.57
N GLN A 87 22.05 -6.57 -7.64
CA GLN A 87 22.09 -5.39 -8.51
C GLN A 87 22.66 -4.22 -7.70
N ALA A 88 23.65 -3.53 -8.24
CA ALA A 88 24.13 -2.31 -7.62
C ALA A 88 23.03 -1.24 -7.73
N GLY A 89 22.41 -0.93 -6.61
CA GLY A 89 21.34 0.05 -6.51
C GLY A 89 21.22 0.47 -5.05
N GLY A 90 20.78 1.69 -4.81
CA GLY A 90 20.52 2.22 -3.49
C GLY A 90 19.30 3.10 -3.51
N ALA A 91 18.52 3.07 -2.44
CA ALA A 91 17.45 4.03 -2.26
C ALA A 91 18.05 5.39 -1.92
N GLU A 92 17.63 6.43 -2.61
CA GLU A 92 18.02 7.81 -2.26
C GLU A 92 17.60 8.14 -0.83
N PRO A 93 18.47 8.83 -0.06
CA PRO A 93 18.13 9.27 1.30
C PRO A 93 16.84 10.11 1.29
N GLY A 94 15.94 9.85 2.24
CA GLY A 94 14.66 10.54 2.34
C GLY A 94 13.57 10.04 1.38
N SER A 95 13.88 9.11 0.49
CA SER A 95 12.90 8.50 -0.41
C SER A 95 11.97 7.52 0.33
N GLU A 96 10.84 7.19 -0.29
CA GLU A 96 9.93 6.16 0.23
C GLU A 96 10.61 4.79 0.31
N ALA A 97 11.55 4.53 -0.61
CA ALA A 97 12.38 3.33 -0.61
C ALA A 97 13.26 3.26 0.64
N SER A 98 13.93 4.35 1.00
CA SER A 98 14.76 4.40 2.20
C SER A 98 13.93 4.23 3.48
N ALA A 99 12.75 4.85 3.56
CA ALA A 99 11.84 4.68 4.67
C ALA A 99 11.32 3.23 4.80
N PHE A 100 11.08 2.56 3.67
CA PHE A 100 10.70 1.15 3.65
C PHE A 100 11.84 0.26 4.13
N LEU A 101 13.06 0.45 3.60
CA LEU A 101 14.25 -0.28 4.03
C LEU A 101 14.51 -0.13 5.53
N GLN A 102 14.40 1.08 6.07
CA GLN A 102 14.56 1.33 7.51
C GLN A 102 13.55 0.55 8.35
N ARG A 103 12.30 0.40 7.88
CA ARG A 103 11.31 -0.41 8.58
C ARG A 103 11.67 -1.89 8.55
N VAL A 104 12.02 -2.44 7.38
CA VAL A 104 12.45 -3.83 7.25
C VAL A 104 13.68 -4.10 8.12
N THR A 105 14.68 -3.22 8.10
CA THR A 105 15.90 -3.36 8.92
C THR A 105 15.60 -3.35 10.42
N ARG A 106 14.60 -2.56 10.85
CA ARG A 106 14.20 -2.50 12.27
C ARG A 106 13.57 -3.81 12.75
N GLU A 107 12.86 -4.52 11.86
CA GLU A 107 12.24 -5.81 12.17
C GLU A 107 13.22 -6.99 12.08
N LEU A 108 14.40 -6.78 11.51
CA LEU A 108 15.44 -7.82 11.45
C LEU A 108 16.22 -7.86 12.75
N GLU A 109 16.41 -9.05 13.29
CA GLU A 109 17.24 -9.27 14.48
C GLU A 109 18.73 -8.99 14.24
N ARG A 110 19.16 -9.10 12.99
CA ARG A 110 20.56 -8.91 12.58
C ARG A 110 20.64 -7.98 11.36
N PRO A 111 21.67 -7.12 11.30
CA PRO A 111 21.87 -6.26 10.16
C PRO A 111 22.25 -7.07 8.91
N LEU A 112 21.44 -7.03 7.88
CA LEU A 112 21.70 -7.62 6.57
C LEU A 112 21.75 -6.52 5.51
N GLN A 113 22.42 -6.82 4.38
CA GLN A 113 22.41 -5.91 3.24
C GLN A 113 21.06 -5.99 2.53
N LEU A 114 20.35 -4.87 2.50
CA LEU A 114 19.05 -4.73 1.88
C LEU A 114 19.09 -3.61 0.85
N GLN A 115 18.37 -3.79 -0.25
CA GLN A 115 18.16 -2.71 -1.22
C GLN A 115 16.78 -2.81 -1.88
N VAL A 116 16.29 -1.67 -2.33
CA VAL A 116 15.09 -1.57 -3.15
C VAL A 116 15.51 -1.20 -4.56
N LEU A 117 15.16 -2.05 -5.52
CA LEU A 117 15.49 -1.85 -6.93
C LEU A 117 14.49 -0.93 -7.64
N SER A 118 13.22 -1.04 -7.30
CA SER A 118 12.17 -0.21 -7.86
C SER A 118 10.96 -0.11 -6.95
N ILE A 119 10.31 1.04 -6.98
CA ILE A 119 9.01 1.27 -6.35
C ILE A 119 8.05 1.71 -7.44
N ARG A 120 6.88 1.07 -7.48
CA ARG A 120 5.78 1.45 -8.37
C ARG A 120 4.49 1.60 -7.57
N HIS A 121 3.78 2.67 -7.84
CA HIS A 121 2.43 2.87 -7.35
C HIS A 121 1.45 2.39 -8.42
N VAL A 122 0.68 1.36 -8.11
CA VAL A 122 -0.31 0.80 -9.02
C VAL A 122 -1.70 1.01 -8.40
N PRO A 123 -2.65 1.56 -9.15
CA PRO A 123 -4.02 1.66 -8.67
C PRO A 123 -4.57 0.25 -8.44
N ARG A 124 -5.18 0.05 -7.28
CA ARG A 124 -5.83 -1.22 -6.95
C ARG A 124 -7.05 -1.39 -7.84
N GLN A 125 -6.99 -2.32 -8.78
CA GLN A 125 -8.19 -2.79 -9.47
C GLN A 125 -8.97 -3.68 -8.50
N ASP A 126 -10.01 -3.13 -7.89
CA ASP A 126 -10.96 -3.95 -7.15
C ASP A 126 -11.69 -4.84 -8.16
N ARG A 127 -11.48 -6.15 -8.04
CA ARG A 127 -12.13 -7.19 -8.86
C ARG A 127 -13.65 -7.30 -8.63
N ARG A 128 -14.25 -6.34 -7.93
CA ARG A 128 -15.69 -6.30 -7.76
C ARG A 128 -16.31 -5.47 -8.87
N SER A 129 -17.14 -6.14 -9.66
CA SER A 129 -18.14 -5.54 -10.55
C SER A 129 -17.75 -5.30 -12.01
N GLY A 130 -17.50 -6.38 -12.76
CA GLY A 130 -17.53 -6.32 -14.22
C GLY A 130 -18.92 -6.02 -14.81
N HIS A 131 -19.98 -6.01 -14.00
CA HIS A 131 -21.36 -5.78 -14.48
C HIS A 131 -22.02 -4.46 -14.05
N GLU A 132 -21.48 -3.76 -13.05
CA GLU A 132 -22.02 -2.45 -12.61
C GLU A 132 -21.29 -1.24 -13.23
N MET A 133 -20.07 -1.43 -13.69
CA MET A 133 -19.24 -0.32 -14.20
C MET A 133 -19.70 0.19 -15.56
N GLU A 134 -20.38 -0.62 -16.37
CA GLU A 134 -20.87 -0.22 -17.69
C GLU A 134 -22.07 0.74 -17.62
N ARG A 135 -22.81 0.74 -16.51
CA ARG A 135 -23.93 1.67 -16.29
C ARG A 135 -23.51 3.01 -15.69
N MET A 136 -22.42 3.06 -14.89
CA MET A 136 -21.93 4.30 -14.26
C MET A 136 -20.96 5.09 -15.16
N ALA A 137 -20.34 4.48 -16.15
CA ALA A 137 -19.36 5.13 -17.03
C ALA A 137 -19.93 6.28 -17.89
N ARG A 138 -21.24 6.49 -17.93
CA ARG A 138 -21.89 7.58 -18.68
C ARG A 138 -22.17 8.83 -17.86
N SER A 139 -22.01 8.81 -16.52
CA SER A 139 -22.43 9.94 -15.67
C SER A 139 -21.29 10.78 -15.10
N ASP A 140 -20.05 10.29 -14.98
CA ASP A 140 -19.03 11.02 -14.22
C ASP A 140 -17.70 11.16 -14.97
N ARG A 141 -17.61 12.18 -15.84
CA ARG A 141 -16.32 12.61 -16.42
C ARG A 141 -15.44 13.43 -15.47
N HIS A 142 -15.81 13.65 -14.22
CA HIS A 142 -15.13 14.60 -13.34
C HIS A 142 -14.63 14.06 -11.99
N ALA A 143 -14.88 12.81 -11.64
CA ALA A 143 -14.34 12.22 -10.42
C ALA A 143 -13.14 11.32 -10.72
N ARG A 144 -11.97 11.89 -10.93
CA ARG A 144 -10.70 11.17 -10.82
C ARG A 144 -10.45 10.84 -9.35
N HIS A 145 -11.24 9.95 -8.77
CA HIS A 145 -10.90 9.34 -7.51
C HIS A 145 -9.78 8.34 -7.81
N ALA A 146 -8.55 8.75 -7.54
CA ALA A 146 -7.43 7.83 -7.49
C ALA A 146 -7.78 6.78 -6.43
N GLY A 147 -8.16 5.59 -6.86
CA GLY A 147 -8.39 4.46 -5.97
C GLY A 147 -7.15 4.20 -5.09
N PRO A 148 -7.26 3.43 -4.02
CA PRO A 148 -6.15 3.19 -3.11
C PRO A 148 -4.95 2.65 -3.91
N MET A 149 -3.85 3.40 -3.87
CA MET A 149 -2.60 3.04 -4.53
C MET A 149 -1.91 1.93 -3.75
N VAL A 150 -1.51 0.88 -4.43
CA VAL A 150 -0.70 -0.21 -3.85
C VAL A 150 0.75 0.04 -4.19
N LEU A 151 1.58 0.08 -3.15
CA LEU A 151 3.03 0.19 -3.30
C LEU A 151 3.59 -1.18 -3.67
N LEU A 152 4.21 -1.25 -4.83
CA LEU A 152 4.92 -2.43 -5.31
C LEU A 152 6.42 -2.16 -5.27
N ALA A 153 7.13 -2.78 -4.33
CA ALA A 153 8.57 -2.66 -4.18
C ALA A 153 9.26 -3.96 -4.60
N VAL A 154 10.23 -3.87 -5.50
CA VAL A 154 11.18 -4.96 -5.76
C VAL A 154 12.35 -4.77 -4.82
N THR A 155 12.56 -5.74 -3.93
CA THR A 155 13.58 -5.65 -2.87
C THR A 155 14.52 -6.84 -2.97
N GLN A 156 15.81 -6.59 -2.77
CA GLN A 156 16.81 -7.64 -2.61
C GLN A 156 17.37 -7.65 -1.19
N ALA A 157 17.60 -8.84 -0.68
CA ALA A 157 18.29 -9.08 0.57
C ALA A 157 19.47 -10.02 0.33
N ARG A 158 20.63 -9.70 0.90
CA ARG A 158 21.78 -10.60 0.92
C ARG A 158 21.86 -11.27 2.27
N LEU A 159 21.73 -12.59 2.28
CA LEU A 159 21.85 -13.43 3.47
C LEU A 159 23.28 -13.47 3.97
N GLN A 160 23.51 -14.02 5.16
CA GLN A 160 24.85 -14.08 5.78
C GLN A 160 25.86 -14.89 4.96
N ASP A 161 25.42 -15.92 4.27
CA ASP A 161 26.25 -16.75 3.37
C ASP A 161 26.48 -16.12 1.97
N GLY A 162 25.97 -14.92 1.72
CA GLY A 162 26.08 -14.22 0.45
C GLY A 162 24.97 -14.51 -0.55
N THR A 163 24.05 -15.45 -0.26
CA THR A 163 22.91 -15.75 -1.14
C THR A 163 22.01 -14.53 -1.27
N VAL A 164 21.58 -14.24 -2.49
CA VAL A 164 20.68 -13.11 -2.77
C VAL A 164 19.25 -13.62 -2.90
N VAL A 165 18.35 -13.01 -2.13
CA VAL A 165 16.91 -13.26 -2.21
C VAL A 165 16.23 -12.03 -2.79
N THR A 166 15.49 -12.20 -3.89
CA THR A 166 14.74 -11.13 -4.53
C THR A 166 13.24 -11.29 -4.25
N PHE A 167 12.65 -10.23 -3.72
CA PHE A 167 11.23 -10.11 -3.46
C PHE A 167 10.59 -9.31 -4.58
N ARG A 168 9.68 -9.93 -5.32
CA ARG A 168 8.92 -9.27 -6.39
C ARG A 168 7.43 -9.25 -6.06
N PRO A 169 6.73 -8.14 -6.31
CA PRO A 169 5.28 -8.14 -6.19
C PRO A 169 4.68 -9.06 -7.27
N ALA A 170 3.83 -9.99 -6.86
CA ALA A 170 3.04 -10.78 -7.79
C ALA A 170 1.90 -9.90 -8.31
N LEU A 171 2.08 -9.32 -9.49
CA LEU A 171 0.98 -8.69 -10.21
C LEU A 171 0.00 -9.80 -10.63
N PRO A 172 -1.31 -9.61 -10.49
CA PRO A 172 -2.26 -10.49 -11.13
C PRO A 172 -2.01 -10.41 -12.65
N GLN A 173 -1.67 -11.53 -13.24
CA GLN A 173 -1.60 -11.64 -14.70
C GLN A 173 -3.03 -11.45 -15.27
N PRO A 174 -3.15 -10.76 -16.41
CA PRO A 174 -4.43 -10.56 -17.09
C PRO A 174 -5.07 -11.89 -17.49
#